data_983eae03aa90997ed2ac6fd48eaf7e4c
#
_entry.id   983eae03aa90997ed2ac6fd48eaf7e4c
#
_cell.length_a   1.000
_cell.length_b   1.000
_cell.length_c   1.000
_cell.angle_alpha   90.00
_cell.angle_beta   90.00
_cell.angle_gamma   90.00
#
_symmetry.space_group_name_H-M   'P 1'
#
loop_
_entity.id
_entity.type
_entity.pdbx_description
1 polymer ?
#
loop_
_entity_poly.entity_id
_entity_poly.type
_entity_poly.pdbx_seq_one_letter_code
_entity_poly.pdbx_strand_id
1 'polypeptide(L)'
;MKSFSPVSSSKLYIQIYNQIHDAIISGQYQVGDRLPSEKELCAMFNVSRVPVREALSALELNGLVDSMQGAGVYVKRTTASEDELMQEVEPQDIIRARMMLEPDIARMAATQIDDAGREELRDIIERFKEEAKLDVYTTTVDKEFHLFLARTSGNSLYVMMMELVFKTMEQRMWELILSRTVATQKYREQNNREHLHIAQAVLDGRADDAYAFTKDHMEQLYERYWS
;
A
#
# COMPACT_ATOMS: atom_id res chain seq x y z
N MET A 1 33.65 2.68 18.15
CA MET A 1 33.98 2.52 16.74
C MET A 1 32.95 1.55 16.13
N LYS A 2 32.04 2.02 15.31
CA LYS A 2 31.14 1.18 14.52
C LYS A 2 31.54 1.38 13.07
N SER A 3 32.22 0.40 12.50
CA SER A 3 32.57 0.40 11.10
C SER A 3 31.85 -0.75 10.42
N PHE A 4 30.98 -0.41 9.47
CA PHE A 4 30.37 -1.37 8.58
C PHE A 4 30.94 -1.13 7.19
N SER A 5 31.39 -2.20 6.57
CA SER A 5 31.92 -2.19 5.23
C SER A 5 30.95 -2.77 4.22
N PRO A 6 31.14 -2.47 2.95
CA PRO A 6 30.14 -2.53 1.91
C PRO A 6 29.67 -3.95 1.60
N VAL A 7 28.38 -4.08 1.37
CA VAL A 7 27.71 -5.31 0.95
C VAL A 7 27.65 -5.33 -0.57
N SER A 8 28.53 -6.07 -1.22
CA SER A 8 28.53 -6.23 -2.68
C SER A 8 27.75 -7.47 -3.16
N SER A 9 27.55 -8.48 -2.31
CA SER A 9 26.86 -9.72 -2.68
C SER A 9 25.35 -9.57 -2.80
N SER A 10 24.73 -8.61 -2.11
CA SER A 10 23.29 -8.40 -2.17
C SER A 10 22.77 -8.02 -3.55
N LYS A 11 23.58 -7.36 -4.38
CA LYS A 11 23.19 -6.99 -5.74
C LYS A 11 23.14 -8.18 -6.72
N LEU A 12 23.90 -9.23 -6.46
CA LEU A 12 24.02 -10.34 -7.42
C LEU A 12 22.82 -11.28 -7.37
N TYR A 13 22.35 -11.65 -6.17
CA TYR A 13 21.16 -12.48 -6.05
C TYR A 13 19.90 -11.77 -6.55
N ILE A 14 19.80 -10.43 -6.36
CA ILE A 14 18.69 -9.63 -6.89
C ILE A 14 18.67 -9.68 -8.41
N GLN A 15 19.82 -9.56 -9.08
CA GLN A 15 19.90 -9.63 -10.52
C GLN A 15 19.48 -11.02 -11.05
N ILE A 16 19.87 -12.08 -10.36
CA ILE A 16 19.49 -13.45 -10.70
C ILE A 16 17.99 -13.65 -10.48
N TYR A 17 17.47 -13.18 -9.33
CA TYR A 17 16.04 -13.19 -9.02
C TYR A 17 15.23 -12.52 -10.13
N ASN A 18 15.58 -11.28 -10.49
CA ASN A 18 14.84 -10.52 -11.50
C ASN A 18 14.85 -11.25 -12.86
N GLN A 19 15.98 -11.80 -13.31
CA GLN A 19 16.03 -12.50 -14.58
C GLN A 19 15.18 -13.79 -14.59
N ILE A 20 15.17 -14.56 -13.50
CA ILE A 20 14.32 -15.76 -13.40
C ILE A 20 12.85 -15.34 -13.27
N HIS A 21 12.55 -14.35 -12.46
CA HIS A 21 11.22 -13.76 -12.30
C HIS A 21 10.66 -13.32 -13.65
N ASP A 22 11.40 -12.51 -14.41
CA ASP A 22 10.96 -11.99 -15.72
C ASP A 22 10.76 -13.13 -16.73
N ALA A 23 11.59 -14.17 -16.69
CA ALA A 23 11.41 -15.35 -17.53
C ALA A 23 10.12 -16.13 -17.19
N ILE A 24 9.74 -16.18 -15.91
CA ILE A 24 8.50 -16.80 -15.46
C ILE A 24 7.30 -15.94 -15.87
N ILE A 25 7.33 -14.64 -15.54
CA ILE A 25 6.20 -13.71 -15.80
C ILE A 25 5.97 -13.51 -17.30
N SER A 26 7.03 -13.45 -18.10
CA SER A 26 6.91 -13.36 -19.58
C SER A 26 6.41 -14.64 -20.25
N GLY A 27 6.23 -15.74 -19.47
CA GLY A 27 5.71 -17.00 -20.00
C GLY A 27 6.75 -17.89 -20.68
N GLN A 28 8.07 -17.63 -20.50
CA GLN A 28 9.12 -18.54 -20.95
C GLN A 28 9.10 -19.86 -20.18
N TYR A 29 8.59 -19.83 -18.94
CA TYR A 29 8.29 -21.01 -18.13
C TYR A 29 6.81 -21.01 -17.76
N GLN A 30 6.14 -22.15 -17.91
CA GLN A 30 4.74 -22.36 -17.55
C GLN A 30 4.61 -22.95 -16.15
N VAL A 31 3.42 -22.85 -15.54
CA VAL A 31 3.14 -23.53 -14.27
C VAL A 31 3.37 -25.05 -14.42
N GLY A 32 4.17 -25.60 -13.52
CA GLY A 32 4.62 -27.01 -13.55
C GLY A 32 5.94 -27.24 -14.27
N ASP A 33 6.47 -26.26 -15.00
CA ASP A 33 7.79 -26.40 -15.63
C ASP A 33 8.89 -26.46 -14.56
N ARG A 34 9.89 -27.25 -14.84
CA ARG A 34 11.09 -27.35 -14.03
C ARG A 34 12.08 -26.28 -14.45
N LEU A 35 12.54 -25.46 -13.49
CA LEU A 35 13.65 -24.55 -13.71
C LEU A 35 14.99 -25.33 -13.89
N PRO A 36 15.99 -24.72 -14.54
CA PRO A 36 17.34 -25.25 -14.55
C PRO A 36 17.85 -25.52 -13.14
N SER A 37 18.60 -26.59 -12.95
CA SER A 37 19.18 -26.92 -11.65
C SER A 37 20.12 -25.83 -11.14
N GLU A 38 20.35 -25.76 -9.80
CA GLU A 38 21.32 -24.82 -9.21
C GLU A 38 22.67 -24.84 -9.95
N LYS A 39 23.15 -26.05 -10.38
CA LYS A 39 24.40 -26.20 -11.10
C LYS A 39 24.35 -25.54 -12.48
N GLU A 40 23.25 -25.72 -13.20
CA GLU A 40 23.03 -25.10 -14.51
C GLU A 40 22.88 -23.60 -14.40
N LEU A 41 22.12 -23.11 -13.44
CA LEU A 41 21.97 -21.66 -13.16
C LEU A 41 23.33 -21.04 -12.79
N CYS A 42 24.15 -21.69 -11.97
CA CYS A 42 25.50 -21.22 -11.67
C CYS A 42 26.37 -21.09 -12.94
N ALA A 43 26.25 -22.04 -13.85
CA ALA A 43 26.97 -22.00 -15.13
C ALA A 43 26.42 -20.90 -16.06
N MET A 44 25.09 -20.77 -16.17
CA MET A 44 24.42 -19.77 -17.02
C MET A 44 24.72 -18.33 -16.57
N PHE A 45 24.68 -18.08 -15.27
CA PHE A 45 24.93 -16.75 -14.69
C PHE A 45 26.42 -16.49 -14.41
N ASN A 46 27.30 -17.51 -14.58
CA ASN A 46 28.71 -17.44 -14.23
C ASN A 46 28.97 -16.99 -12.79
N VAL A 47 28.29 -17.61 -11.84
CA VAL A 47 28.34 -17.25 -10.41
C VAL A 47 28.53 -18.49 -9.52
N SER A 48 28.85 -18.26 -8.25
CA SER A 48 28.88 -19.31 -7.23
C SER A 48 27.43 -19.73 -6.84
N ARG A 49 27.32 -20.82 -6.05
CA ARG A 49 26.01 -21.36 -5.64
C ARG A 49 25.22 -20.45 -4.68
N VAL A 50 25.93 -19.65 -3.86
CA VAL A 50 25.27 -18.86 -2.81
C VAL A 50 24.22 -17.89 -3.39
N PRO A 51 24.56 -16.96 -4.30
CA PRO A 51 23.59 -16.02 -4.85
C PRO A 51 22.46 -16.70 -5.65
N VAL A 52 22.72 -17.86 -6.26
CA VAL A 52 21.66 -18.63 -6.95
C VAL A 52 20.67 -19.19 -5.95
N ARG A 53 21.14 -19.77 -4.84
CA ARG A 53 20.25 -20.29 -3.79
C ARG A 53 19.45 -19.20 -3.10
N GLU A 54 20.07 -18.05 -2.83
CA GLU A 54 19.39 -16.88 -2.28
C GLU A 54 18.26 -16.40 -3.22
N ALA A 55 18.52 -16.33 -4.53
CA ALA A 55 17.53 -15.96 -5.52
C ALA A 55 16.37 -16.97 -5.61
N LEU A 56 16.69 -18.28 -5.66
CA LEU A 56 15.65 -19.32 -5.67
C LEU A 56 14.82 -19.34 -4.39
N SER A 57 15.44 -19.12 -3.22
CA SER A 57 14.72 -19.01 -1.95
C SER A 57 13.80 -17.78 -1.92
N ALA A 58 14.23 -16.66 -2.50
CA ALA A 58 13.38 -15.47 -2.62
C ALA A 58 12.20 -15.72 -3.58
N LEU A 59 12.40 -16.41 -4.71
CA LEU A 59 11.31 -16.82 -5.61
C LEU A 59 10.31 -17.75 -4.94
N GLU A 60 10.79 -18.67 -4.10
CA GLU A 60 9.95 -19.59 -3.32
C GLU A 60 9.16 -18.85 -2.24
N LEU A 61 9.78 -17.92 -1.50
CA LEU A 61 9.10 -17.05 -0.53
C LEU A 61 7.98 -16.22 -1.17
N ASN A 62 8.21 -15.73 -2.40
CA ASN A 62 7.20 -15.01 -3.17
C ASN A 62 6.18 -15.94 -3.87
N GLY A 63 6.28 -17.25 -3.65
CA GLY A 63 5.32 -18.23 -4.16
C GLY A 63 5.33 -18.41 -5.68
N LEU A 64 6.39 -17.97 -6.37
CA LEU A 64 6.56 -18.19 -7.82
C LEU A 64 7.02 -19.58 -8.14
N VAL A 65 7.78 -20.22 -7.25
CA VAL A 65 8.29 -21.56 -7.42
C VAL A 65 8.11 -22.40 -6.16
N ASP A 66 8.14 -23.72 -6.30
CA ASP A 66 8.20 -24.70 -5.21
C ASP A 66 9.49 -25.51 -5.34
N SER A 67 10.25 -25.62 -4.26
CA SER A 67 11.47 -26.42 -4.19
C SER A 67 11.14 -27.82 -3.68
N MET A 68 11.29 -28.83 -4.53
CA MET A 68 11.06 -30.22 -4.18
C MET A 68 12.39 -30.91 -3.90
N GLN A 69 12.57 -31.38 -2.66
CA GLN A 69 13.83 -32.03 -2.25
C GLN A 69 14.19 -33.22 -3.17
N GLY A 70 15.35 -33.14 -3.81
CA GLY A 70 15.83 -34.17 -4.74
C GLY A 70 15.22 -34.14 -6.14
N ALA A 71 14.13 -33.39 -6.36
CA ALA A 71 13.44 -33.31 -7.65
C ALA A 71 13.73 -32.02 -8.43
N GLY A 72 14.06 -30.93 -7.75
CA GLY A 72 14.36 -29.63 -8.35
C GLY A 72 13.39 -28.54 -7.97
N VAL A 73 13.44 -27.41 -8.67
CA VAL A 73 12.58 -26.24 -8.47
C VAL A 73 11.58 -26.18 -9.62
N TYR A 74 10.32 -26.01 -9.31
CA TYR A 74 9.21 -26.01 -10.27
C TYR A 74 8.43 -24.71 -10.18
N VAL A 75 7.98 -24.20 -11.33
CA VAL A 75 7.15 -23.01 -11.40
C VAL A 75 5.76 -23.31 -10.83
N LYS A 76 5.35 -22.50 -9.86
CA LYS A 76 4.06 -22.62 -9.18
C LYS A 76 3.05 -21.59 -9.68
N ARG A 77 3.54 -20.42 -10.06
CA ARG A 77 2.72 -19.28 -10.50
C ARG A 77 3.47 -18.48 -11.56
N THR A 78 2.75 -17.95 -12.54
CA THR A 78 3.29 -17.15 -13.65
C THR A 78 2.75 -15.72 -13.66
N THR A 79 2.06 -15.30 -12.61
CA THR A 79 1.58 -13.93 -12.43
C THR A 79 2.29 -13.28 -11.26
N ALA A 80 2.54 -11.99 -11.36
CA ALA A 80 3.05 -11.20 -10.24
C ALA A 80 2.12 -11.36 -9.02
N SER A 81 2.67 -11.33 -7.80
CA SER A 81 1.85 -11.28 -6.59
C SER A 81 1.16 -9.92 -6.49
N GLU A 82 0.07 -9.87 -5.74
CA GLU A 82 -0.56 -8.58 -5.41
C GLU A 82 0.45 -7.62 -4.79
N ASP A 83 1.33 -8.13 -3.92
CA ASP A 83 2.34 -7.31 -3.25
C ASP A 83 3.41 -6.78 -4.23
N GLU A 84 3.80 -7.57 -5.26
CA GLU A 84 4.69 -7.12 -6.33
C GLU A 84 4.02 -6.06 -7.21
N LEU A 85 2.76 -6.27 -7.61
CA LEU A 85 1.99 -5.29 -8.36
C LEU A 85 1.80 -3.98 -7.58
N MET A 86 1.57 -4.07 -6.27
CA MET A 86 1.45 -2.90 -5.42
C MET A 86 2.77 -2.10 -5.31
N GLN A 87 3.94 -2.76 -5.37
CA GLN A 87 5.23 -2.09 -5.32
C GLN A 87 5.53 -1.26 -6.58
N GLU A 88 4.88 -1.54 -7.69
CA GLU A 88 5.02 -0.80 -8.95
C GLU A 88 4.11 0.44 -9.03
N VAL A 89 3.16 0.59 -8.07
CA VAL A 89 2.23 1.73 -8.08
C VAL A 89 2.92 2.97 -7.52
N GLU A 90 2.96 4.01 -8.35
CA GLU A 90 3.52 5.29 -7.94
C GLU A 90 2.62 5.98 -6.89
N PRO A 91 3.20 6.59 -5.84
CA PRO A 91 2.44 7.27 -4.81
C PRO A 91 1.47 8.34 -5.33
N GLN A 92 1.85 9.04 -6.42
CA GLN A 92 0.97 10.02 -7.06
C GLN A 92 -0.30 9.40 -7.64
N ASP A 93 -0.20 8.19 -8.20
CA ASP A 93 -1.34 7.51 -8.79
C ASP A 93 -2.32 7.02 -7.72
N ILE A 94 -1.80 6.65 -6.56
CA ILE A 94 -2.64 6.30 -5.40
C ILE A 94 -3.46 7.53 -4.94
N ILE A 95 -2.82 8.70 -4.78
CA ILE A 95 -3.57 9.92 -4.39
C ILE A 95 -4.55 10.34 -5.48
N ARG A 96 -4.20 10.22 -6.76
CA ARG A 96 -5.14 10.49 -7.87
C ARG A 96 -6.36 9.55 -7.83
N ALA A 97 -6.16 8.27 -7.53
CA ALA A 97 -7.26 7.33 -7.37
C ALA A 97 -8.15 7.71 -6.17
N ARG A 98 -7.56 8.11 -5.04
CA ARG A 98 -8.30 8.61 -3.87
C ARG A 98 -9.10 9.87 -4.20
N MET A 99 -8.51 10.84 -4.93
CA MET A 99 -9.20 12.06 -5.39
C MET A 99 -10.46 11.76 -6.22
N MET A 100 -10.48 10.66 -6.94
CA MET A 100 -11.63 10.26 -7.76
C MET A 100 -12.68 9.49 -6.97
N LEU A 101 -12.28 8.69 -5.97
CA LEU A 101 -13.16 7.78 -5.26
C LEU A 101 -13.76 8.39 -4.00
N GLU A 102 -12.95 9.02 -3.17
CA GLU A 102 -13.34 9.40 -1.82
C GLU A 102 -14.41 10.48 -1.72
N PRO A 103 -14.48 11.48 -2.63
CA PRO A 103 -15.59 12.45 -2.59
C PRO A 103 -16.96 11.79 -2.76
N ASP A 104 -17.10 10.84 -3.70
CA ASP A 104 -18.36 10.12 -3.89
C ASP A 104 -18.65 9.14 -2.74
N ILE A 105 -17.62 8.51 -2.19
CA ILE A 105 -17.73 7.69 -0.97
C ILE A 105 -18.31 8.52 0.18
N ALA A 106 -17.76 9.70 0.45
CA ALA A 106 -18.23 10.57 1.52
C ALA A 106 -19.66 11.08 1.29
N ARG A 107 -20.02 11.43 0.04
CA ARG A 107 -21.39 11.77 -0.35
C ARG A 107 -22.36 10.64 -0.04
N MET A 108 -22.03 9.41 -0.43
CA MET A 108 -22.86 8.25 -0.18
C MET A 108 -22.96 7.94 1.31
N ALA A 109 -21.84 8.00 2.04
CA ALA A 109 -21.84 7.82 3.49
C ALA A 109 -22.77 8.80 4.20
N ALA A 110 -22.78 10.08 3.82
CA ALA A 110 -23.67 11.08 4.37
C ALA A 110 -25.16 10.76 4.16
N THR A 111 -25.51 10.07 3.07
CA THR A 111 -26.90 9.68 2.80
C THR A 111 -27.30 8.35 3.44
N GLN A 112 -26.33 7.49 3.77
CA GLN A 112 -26.56 6.12 4.23
C GLN A 112 -26.33 5.93 5.74
N ILE A 113 -25.69 6.89 6.41
CA ILE A 113 -25.30 6.76 7.81
C ILE A 113 -26.53 6.58 8.70
N ASP A 114 -26.54 5.50 9.48
CA ASP A 114 -27.54 5.20 10.50
C ASP A 114 -27.09 5.69 11.90
N ASP A 115 -27.90 5.43 12.91
CA ASP A 115 -27.62 5.87 14.28
C ASP A 115 -26.37 5.22 14.86
N ALA A 116 -26.12 3.93 14.55
CA ALA A 116 -24.91 3.23 15.01
C ALA A 116 -23.66 3.79 14.32
N GLY A 117 -23.73 4.07 13.01
CA GLY A 117 -22.65 4.72 12.28
C GLY A 117 -22.37 6.14 12.79
N ARG A 118 -23.39 6.88 13.22
CA ARG A 118 -23.20 8.20 13.86
C ARG A 118 -22.45 8.11 15.17
N GLU A 119 -22.68 7.08 15.97
CA GLU A 119 -21.95 6.85 17.21
C GLU A 119 -20.48 6.47 16.92
N GLU A 120 -20.23 5.52 16.00
CA GLU A 120 -18.88 5.14 15.57
C GLU A 120 -18.11 6.37 15.03
N LEU A 121 -18.74 7.19 14.20
CA LEU A 121 -18.11 8.39 13.66
C LEU A 121 -17.76 9.41 14.73
N ARG A 122 -18.60 9.59 15.76
CA ARG A 122 -18.29 10.47 16.89
C ARG A 122 -17.07 9.96 17.67
N ASP A 123 -16.93 8.64 17.86
CA ASP A 123 -15.76 8.05 18.50
C ASP A 123 -14.49 8.30 17.68
N ILE A 124 -14.54 8.13 16.36
CA ILE A 124 -13.43 8.47 15.46
C ILE A 124 -13.05 9.96 15.57
N ILE A 125 -14.03 10.87 15.63
CA ILE A 125 -13.80 12.31 15.82
C ILE A 125 -13.07 12.59 17.14
N GLU A 126 -13.48 11.97 18.24
CA GLU A 126 -12.81 12.17 19.53
C GLU A 126 -11.35 11.67 19.48
N ARG A 127 -11.09 10.55 18.82
CA ARG A 127 -9.71 10.06 18.63
C ARG A 127 -8.86 10.99 17.76
N PHE A 128 -9.40 11.62 16.72
CA PHE A 128 -8.70 12.69 15.99
C PHE A 128 -8.34 13.87 16.90
N LYS A 129 -9.24 14.27 17.80
CA LYS A 129 -8.98 15.36 18.75
C LYS A 129 -7.90 14.97 19.77
N GLU A 130 -7.86 13.73 20.21
CA GLU A 130 -6.82 13.24 21.12
C GLU A 130 -5.47 13.15 20.41
N GLU A 131 -5.40 12.63 19.18
CA GLU A 131 -4.17 12.62 18.40
C GLU A 131 -3.62 14.02 18.12
N ALA A 132 -4.49 15.00 17.91
CA ALA A 132 -4.08 16.39 17.71
C ALA A 132 -3.35 16.98 18.94
N LYS A 133 -3.59 16.44 20.13
CA LYS A 133 -2.91 16.86 21.38
C LYS A 133 -1.54 16.16 21.55
N LEU A 134 -1.34 15.04 20.88
CA LEU A 134 -0.07 14.31 20.92
C LEU A 134 0.88 14.88 19.86
N ASP A 135 2.16 14.97 20.19
CA ASP A 135 3.19 15.38 19.21
C ASP A 135 3.62 14.21 18.30
N VAL A 136 2.73 13.25 18.11
CA VAL A 136 2.94 12.05 17.28
C VAL A 136 1.81 11.97 16.27
N TYR A 137 2.14 11.91 15.00
CA TYR A 137 1.18 11.59 13.94
C TYR A 137 1.07 10.08 13.81
N THR A 138 -0.14 9.57 13.85
CA THR A 138 -0.41 8.19 13.47
C THR A 138 -1.33 8.18 12.25
N THR A 139 -1.06 7.28 11.32
CA THR A 139 -1.93 7.07 10.14
C THR A 139 -3.13 6.17 10.49
N THR A 140 -3.24 5.73 11.74
CA THR A 140 -4.22 4.71 12.14
C THR A 140 -5.64 5.25 12.14
N VAL A 141 -5.87 6.42 12.78
CA VAL A 141 -7.22 7.02 12.82
C VAL A 141 -7.61 7.57 11.46
N ASP A 142 -6.64 8.11 10.71
CA ASP A 142 -6.82 8.57 9.32
C ASP A 142 -7.34 7.43 8.42
N LYS A 143 -6.62 6.30 8.40
CA LYS A 143 -7.03 5.09 7.66
C LYS A 143 -8.41 4.59 8.08
N GLU A 144 -8.65 4.52 9.38
CA GLU A 144 -9.91 4.05 9.93
C GLU A 144 -11.08 4.94 9.51
N PHE A 145 -10.91 6.26 9.53
CA PHE A 145 -11.92 7.22 9.09
C PHE A 145 -12.31 6.99 7.63
N HIS A 146 -11.35 6.92 6.73
CA HIS A 146 -11.64 6.71 5.30
C HIS A 146 -12.28 5.33 5.02
N LEU A 147 -11.83 4.29 5.71
CA LEU A 147 -12.48 2.97 5.64
C LEU A 147 -13.88 2.95 6.26
N PHE A 148 -14.11 3.71 7.33
CA PHE A 148 -15.44 3.91 7.90
C PHE A 148 -16.38 4.53 6.86
N LEU A 149 -15.98 5.60 6.18
CA LEU A 149 -16.78 6.23 5.12
C LEU A 149 -17.09 5.23 4.00
N ALA A 150 -16.10 4.43 3.59
CA ALA A 150 -16.29 3.40 2.56
C ALA A 150 -17.32 2.35 3.00
N ARG A 151 -17.27 1.85 4.24
CA ARG A 151 -18.26 0.89 4.77
C ARG A 151 -19.66 1.53 4.83
N THR A 152 -19.75 2.75 5.35
CA THR A 152 -21.00 3.49 5.50
C THR A 152 -21.62 3.86 4.15
N SER A 153 -20.85 3.95 3.07
CA SER A 153 -21.38 4.22 1.72
C SER A 153 -22.33 3.13 1.20
N GLY A 154 -22.35 1.95 1.83
CA GLY A 154 -23.16 0.81 1.41
C GLY A 154 -22.68 0.10 0.13
N ASN A 155 -21.55 0.50 -0.43
CA ASN A 155 -20.97 -0.09 -1.63
C ASN A 155 -19.75 -0.95 -1.28
N SER A 156 -19.91 -2.27 -1.32
CA SER A 156 -18.84 -3.22 -0.99
C SER A 156 -17.62 -3.10 -1.90
N LEU A 157 -17.79 -2.67 -3.15
CA LEU A 157 -16.66 -2.46 -4.06
C LEU A 157 -15.80 -1.27 -3.60
N TYR A 158 -16.40 -0.19 -3.10
CA TYR A 158 -15.64 0.93 -2.52
C TYR A 158 -14.82 0.49 -1.30
N VAL A 159 -15.36 -0.38 -0.46
CA VAL A 159 -14.60 -0.95 0.66
C VAL A 159 -13.37 -1.70 0.16
N MET A 160 -13.55 -2.62 -0.79
CA MET A 160 -12.43 -3.39 -1.38
C MET A 160 -11.38 -2.48 -2.03
N MET A 161 -11.80 -1.46 -2.77
CA MET A 161 -10.90 -0.50 -3.40
C MET A 161 -10.12 0.31 -2.37
N MET A 162 -10.76 0.78 -1.30
CA MET A 162 -10.10 1.53 -0.24
C MET A 162 -9.16 0.68 0.60
N GLU A 163 -9.50 -0.59 0.87
CA GLU A 163 -8.60 -1.54 1.52
C GLU A 163 -7.34 -1.78 0.68
N LEU A 164 -7.50 -1.95 -0.65
CA LEU A 164 -6.37 -2.09 -1.57
C LEU A 164 -5.49 -0.82 -1.58
N VAL A 165 -6.11 0.36 -1.65
CA VAL A 165 -5.42 1.66 -1.59
C VAL A 165 -4.57 1.75 -0.32
N PHE A 166 -5.17 1.49 0.85
CA PHE A 166 -4.43 1.59 2.11
C PHE A 166 -3.36 0.49 2.27
N LYS A 167 -3.60 -0.72 1.77
CA LYS A 167 -2.57 -1.77 1.72
C LYS A 167 -1.37 -1.32 0.89
N THR A 168 -1.61 -0.65 -0.24
CA THR A 168 -0.55 -0.09 -1.08
C THR A 168 0.21 1.05 -0.38
N MET A 169 -0.46 1.83 0.47
CA MET A 169 0.15 2.90 1.28
C MET A 169 1.00 2.40 2.46
N GLU A 170 0.93 1.13 2.84
CA GLU A 170 1.78 0.55 3.89
C GLU A 170 3.23 0.31 3.43
N GLN A 171 3.57 0.66 2.19
CA GLN A 171 4.90 0.47 1.65
C GLN A 171 5.91 1.53 2.15
N ARG A 172 7.19 1.15 2.17
CA ARG A 172 8.30 1.98 2.64
C ARG A 172 8.37 3.38 1.99
N MET A 173 7.96 3.51 0.74
CA MET A 173 7.95 4.80 0.04
C MET A 173 6.99 5.79 0.71
N TRP A 174 5.84 5.31 1.19
CA TRP A 174 4.87 6.12 1.92
C TRP A 174 5.39 6.57 3.28
N GLU A 175 6.12 5.74 4.00
CA GLU A 175 6.77 6.15 5.25
C GLU A 175 7.72 7.34 5.02
N LEU A 176 8.46 7.34 3.91
CA LEU A 176 9.35 8.43 3.55
C LEU A 176 8.59 9.71 3.17
N ILE A 177 7.49 9.61 2.42
CA ILE A 177 6.65 10.75 2.05
C ILE A 177 6.01 11.33 3.30
N LEU A 178 5.38 10.52 4.12
CA LEU A 178 4.73 10.92 5.36
C LEU A 178 5.72 11.57 6.35
N SER A 179 6.92 10.99 6.52
CA SER A 179 7.94 11.55 7.41
C SER A 179 8.42 12.95 7.01
N ARG A 180 8.32 13.30 5.74
CA ARG A 180 8.69 14.64 5.24
C ARG A 180 7.55 15.65 5.34
N THR A 181 6.33 15.21 5.07
CA THR A 181 5.16 16.09 4.92
C THR A 181 4.41 16.27 6.24
N VAL A 182 4.27 15.21 7.03
CA VAL A 182 3.52 15.23 8.30
C VAL A 182 4.39 15.66 9.49
N ALA A 183 5.65 15.98 9.25
CA ALA A 183 6.60 16.37 10.30
C ALA A 183 6.24 17.68 11.02
N THR A 184 5.43 18.57 10.42
CA THR A 184 5.09 19.85 11.04
C THR A 184 3.76 19.81 11.78
N GLN A 185 3.70 20.39 12.99
CA GLN A 185 2.47 20.53 13.77
C GLN A 185 1.37 21.24 12.97
N LYS A 186 1.72 22.29 12.25
CA LYS A 186 0.78 23.04 11.39
C LYS A 186 0.06 22.15 10.40
N TYR A 187 0.77 21.23 9.81
CA TYR A 187 0.22 20.29 8.83
C TYR A 187 -0.77 19.31 9.47
N ARG A 188 -0.41 18.73 10.62
CA ARG A 188 -1.27 17.82 11.37
C ARG A 188 -2.57 18.51 11.79
N GLU A 189 -2.48 19.71 12.33
CA GLU A 189 -3.66 20.50 12.71
C GLU A 189 -4.57 20.83 11.52
N GLN A 190 -3.99 21.12 10.37
CA GLN A 190 -4.76 21.36 9.15
C GLN A 190 -5.45 20.10 8.67
N ASN A 191 -4.75 18.98 8.57
CA ASN A 191 -5.29 17.69 8.18
C ASN A 191 -6.45 17.26 9.09
N ASN A 192 -6.29 17.40 10.41
CA ASN A 192 -7.35 17.11 11.37
C ASN A 192 -8.57 18.00 11.19
N ARG A 193 -8.39 19.31 10.96
CA ARG A 193 -9.52 20.22 10.69
C ARG A 193 -10.30 19.81 9.44
N GLU A 194 -9.60 19.43 8.38
CA GLU A 194 -10.20 18.96 7.14
C GLU A 194 -11.07 17.71 7.39
N HIS A 195 -10.53 16.72 8.09
CA HIS A 195 -11.28 15.50 8.46
C HIS A 195 -12.50 15.82 9.33
N LEU A 196 -12.39 16.74 10.30
CA LEU A 196 -13.51 17.14 11.14
C LEU A 196 -14.64 17.83 10.33
N HIS A 197 -14.31 18.61 9.31
CA HIS A 197 -15.32 19.21 8.43
C HIS A 197 -16.05 18.15 7.61
N ILE A 198 -15.33 17.16 7.08
CA ILE A 198 -15.92 16.02 6.35
C ILE A 198 -16.83 15.22 7.28
N ALA A 199 -16.32 14.84 8.46
CA ALA A 199 -17.06 14.07 9.44
C ALA A 199 -18.34 14.77 9.89
N GLN A 200 -18.28 16.08 10.12
CA GLN A 200 -19.48 16.86 10.51
C GLN A 200 -20.51 16.91 9.38
N ALA A 201 -20.08 17.06 8.12
CA ALA A 201 -20.99 17.04 6.98
C ALA A 201 -21.69 15.66 6.85
N VAL A 202 -20.95 14.57 7.08
CA VAL A 202 -21.51 13.21 7.08
C VAL A 202 -22.50 13.02 8.23
N LEU A 203 -22.16 13.44 9.47
CA LEU A 203 -23.07 13.38 10.63
C LEU A 203 -24.39 14.13 10.39
N ASP A 204 -24.32 15.28 9.72
CA ASP A 204 -25.46 16.13 9.44
C ASP A 204 -26.27 15.67 8.21
N GLY A 205 -25.80 14.64 7.49
CA GLY A 205 -26.44 14.17 6.26
C GLY A 205 -26.28 15.12 5.07
N ARG A 206 -25.31 16.06 5.14
CA ARG A 206 -25.07 17.09 4.10
C ARG A 206 -24.17 16.50 2.99
N ALA A 207 -24.78 15.70 2.10
CA ALA A 207 -24.10 14.89 1.10
C ALA A 207 -23.20 15.70 0.15
N ASP A 208 -23.68 16.86 -0.35
CA ASP A 208 -22.89 17.68 -1.27
C ASP A 208 -21.75 18.40 -0.57
N ASP A 209 -21.91 18.78 0.70
CA ASP A 209 -20.81 19.33 1.52
C ASP A 209 -19.77 18.26 1.83
N ALA A 210 -20.19 17.03 2.16
CA ALA A 210 -19.28 15.92 2.38
C ALA A 210 -18.42 15.65 1.13
N TYR A 211 -19.03 15.66 -0.05
CA TYR A 211 -18.32 15.57 -1.32
C TYR A 211 -17.32 16.71 -1.49
N ALA A 212 -17.77 17.96 -1.35
CA ALA A 212 -16.96 19.14 -1.60
C ALA A 212 -15.75 19.22 -0.64
N PHE A 213 -15.97 18.97 0.65
CA PHE A 213 -14.90 18.98 1.66
C PHE A 213 -13.89 17.85 1.44
N THR A 214 -14.36 16.66 1.06
CA THR A 214 -13.45 15.54 0.75
C THR A 214 -12.62 15.83 -0.50
N LYS A 215 -13.22 16.38 -1.54
CA LYS A 215 -12.52 16.78 -2.75
C LYS A 215 -11.44 17.81 -2.45
N ASP A 216 -11.79 18.88 -1.72
CA ASP A 216 -10.84 19.93 -1.33
C ASP A 216 -9.69 19.36 -0.48
N HIS A 217 -9.99 18.50 0.49
CA HIS A 217 -9.01 17.81 1.30
C HIS A 217 -8.00 17.02 0.44
N MET A 218 -8.49 16.23 -0.51
CA MET A 218 -7.64 15.41 -1.37
C MET A 218 -6.80 16.25 -2.34
N GLU A 219 -7.35 17.34 -2.90
CA GLU A 219 -6.61 18.29 -3.73
C GLU A 219 -5.50 18.98 -2.94
N GLN A 220 -5.79 19.45 -1.73
CA GLN A 220 -4.78 20.03 -0.84
C GLN A 220 -3.72 19.01 -0.42
N LEU A 221 -4.09 17.75 -0.18
CA LEU A 221 -3.17 16.67 0.13
C LEU A 221 -2.19 16.43 -1.03
N TYR A 222 -2.70 16.39 -2.26
CA TYR A 222 -1.89 16.25 -3.46
C TYR A 222 -0.89 17.40 -3.61
N GLU A 223 -1.33 18.65 -3.47
CA GLU A 223 -0.46 19.82 -3.54
C GLU A 223 0.64 19.78 -2.47
N ARG A 224 0.31 19.39 -1.24
CA ARG A 224 1.28 19.30 -0.13
C ARG A 224 2.36 18.25 -0.35
N TYR A 225 2.05 17.16 -1.05
CA TYR A 225 3.03 16.10 -1.28
C TYR A 225 3.96 16.39 -2.46
N TRP A 226 3.52 17.16 -3.47
CA TRP A 226 4.26 17.32 -4.73
C TRP A 226 4.49 18.77 -5.18
N SER A 227 4.14 19.78 -4.39
CA SER A 227 4.56 21.16 -4.57
C SER A 227 5.67 21.55 -3.62
#